data_5517a6e4a810c7a478f4d136ab3ef210
#
_entry.id   5517a6e4a810c7a478f4d136ab3ef210
#
_cell.length_a   1.000
_cell.length_b   1.000
_cell.length_c   1.000
_cell.angle_alpha   90.00
_cell.angle_beta   90.00
_cell.angle_gamma   90.00
#
_symmetry.space_group_name_H-M   'P 1'
#
loop_
_entity.id
_entity.type
_entity.pdbx_description
1 polymer ?
#
loop_
_entity_poly.entity_id
_entity_poly.type
_entity_poly.pdbx_seq_one_letter_code
_entity_poly.pdbx_strand_id
1 'polypeptide(L)'
;MSVTAFQDLPVADRDRDWDGDEAETRVRRWADATDGPNDKYRDAHVWYDSDKKENFGSYKLLIADVVGGDLRAVPRAIMAAGAVMQGSRGGVDLPADDIDRVKSHLAKY
;
A
#
# COMPACT_ATOMS: atom_id res chain seq x y z
N MET A 1 12.22 8.27 5.13
CA MET A 1 11.12 8.34 4.13
C MET A 1 11.49 7.46 2.96
N SER A 2 10.68 6.48 2.69
CA SER A 2 11.07 5.42 1.76
C SER A 2 9.91 4.92 0.93
N VAL A 3 10.20 4.68 -0.36
CA VAL A 3 9.33 3.88 -1.21
C VAL A 3 9.64 2.41 -0.90
N THR A 4 8.61 1.61 -0.64
CA THR A 4 8.80 0.18 -0.36
C THR A 4 9.35 -0.53 -1.59
N ALA A 5 10.07 -1.63 -1.39
CA ALA A 5 10.53 -2.46 -2.49
C ALA A 5 9.34 -3.09 -3.21
N PHE A 6 9.43 -3.20 -4.54
CA PHE A 6 8.41 -3.86 -5.34
C PHE A 6 8.36 -5.35 -5.00
N GLN A 7 7.18 -5.85 -4.66
CA GLN A 7 7.02 -7.22 -4.17
C GLN A 7 6.51 -8.21 -5.24
N ASP A 8 6.15 -7.74 -6.41
CA ASP A 8 5.58 -8.58 -7.47
C ASP A 8 4.47 -9.50 -6.95
N LEU A 9 3.53 -8.91 -6.21
CA LEU A 9 2.42 -9.66 -5.61
C LEU A 9 1.51 -10.24 -6.69
N PRO A 10 0.92 -11.44 -6.47
CA PRO A 10 -0.17 -11.89 -7.33
C PRO A 10 -1.26 -10.81 -7.37
N VAL A 11 -1.90 -10.67 -8.53
CA VAL A 11 -2.93 -9.65 -8.74
C VAL A 11 -4.30 -10.28 -8.54
N ALA A 12 -5.15 -9.63 -7.75
CA ALA A 12 -6.54 -10.04 -7.56
C ALA A 12 -7.38 -9.69 -8.81
N ASP A 13 -8.63 -10.14 -8.84
CA ASP A 13 -9.53 -9.84 -9.96
C ASP A 13 -9.71 -8.34 -10.15
N ARG A 14 -9.78 -7.91 -11.41
CA ARG A 14 -9.96 -6.50 -11.76
C ARG A 14 -11.26 -5.91 -11.21
N ASP A 15 -12.29 -6.75 -11.08
CA ASP A 15 -13.61 -6.35 -10.60
C ASP A 15 -13.75 -6.39 -9.09
N ARG A 16 -12.69 -6.80 -8.38
CA ARG A 16 -12.74 -6.86 -6.92
C ARG A 16 -12.94 -5.47 -6.34
N ASP A 17 -13.96 -5.32 -5.49
CA ASP A 17 -14.22 -4.07 -4.78
C ASP A 17 -13.04 -3.72 -3.87
N TRP A 18 -12.80 -2.43 -3.73
CA TRP A 18 -11.74 -1.92 -2.86
C TRP A 18 -12.34 -1.14 -1.70
N ASP A 19 -12.16 -1.67 -0.48
CA ASP A 19 -12.42 -0.98 0.77
C ASP A 19 -11.11 -0.95 1.57
N GLY A 20 -10.47 0.23 1.59
CA GLY A 20 -9.15 0.37 2.20
C GLY A 20 -9.15 0.07 3.70
N ASP A 21 -10.19 0.45 4.42
CA ASP A 21 -10.27 0.24 5.86
C ASP A 21 -10.40 -1.25 6.21
N GLU A 22 -11.24 -1.96 5.48
CA GLU A 22 -11.40 -3.41 5.67
C GLU A 22 -10.13 -4.16 5.24
N ALA A 23 -9.53 -3.74 4.13
CA ALA A 23 -8.28 -4.34 3.65
C ALA A 23 -7.15 -4.15 4.68
N GLU A 24 -7.04 -2.97 5.27
CA GLU A 24 -6.04 -2.71 6.31
C GLU A 24 -6.23 -3.65 7.50
N THR A 25 -7.45 -3.83 7.95
CA THR A 25 -7.76 -4.74 9.07
C THR A 25 -7.34 -6.17 8.74
N ARG A 26 -7.64 -6.64 7.53
CA ARG A 26 -7.25 -7.98 7.11
C ARG A 26 -5.73 -8.13 6.99
N VAL A 27 -5.05 -7.12 6.46
CA VAL A 27 -3.59 -7.14 6.31
C VAL A 27 -2.90 -7.15 7.67
N ARG A 28 -3.37 -6.36 8.63
CA ARG A 28 -2.83 -6.37 9.99
C ARG A 28 -2.94 -7.76 10.61
N ARG A 29 -4.09 -8.39 10.46
CA ARG A 29 -4.33 -9.73 11.02
C ARG A 29 -3.46 -10.78 10.32
N TRP A 30 -3.39 -10.72 9.01
CA TRP A 30 -2.56 -11.63 8.20
C TRP A 30 -1.08 -11.51 8.55
N ALA A 31 -0.60 -10.29 8.73
CA ALA A 31 0.80 -10.01 9.04
C ALA A 31 1.14 -10.23 10.52
N ASP A 32 0.14 -10.54 11.37
CA ASP A 32 0.29 -10.60 12.82
C ASP A 32 0.86 -9.28 13.39
N ALA A 33 0.40 -8.17 12.83
CA ALA A 33 0.87 -6.82 13.18
C ALA A 33 -0.09 -6.17 14.19
N THR A 34 -0.36 -6.86 15.30
CA THR A 34 -1.33 -6.39 16.31
C THR A 34 -0.78 -5.30 17.20
N ASP A 35 0.49 -5.40 17.56
CA ASP A 35 1.16 -4.43 18.44
C ASP A 35 1.84 -3.30 17.69
N GLY A 36 2.12 -3.49 16.41
CA GLY A 36 2.77 -2.50 15.57
C GLY A 36 3.05 -3.02 14.16
N PRO A 37 3.41 -2.14 13.24
CA PRO A 37 3.75 -2.54 11.88
C PRO A 37 4.98 -3.44 11.82
N ASN A 38 5.04 -4.30 10.82
CA ASN A 38 6.18 -5.17 10.55
C ASN A 38 6.46 -5.23 9.05
N ASP A 39 7.41 -6.06 8.64
CA ASP A 39 7.80 -6.15 7.23
C ASP A 39 6.65 -6.64 6.34
N LYS A 40 5.85 -7.58 6.82
CA LYS A 40 4.69 -8.07 6.06
C LYS A 40 3.65 -6.98 5.86
N TYR A 41 3.37 -6.19 6.89
CA TYR A 41 2.46 -5.05 6.80
C TYR A 41 2.98 -4.02 5.79
N ARG A 42 4.29 -3.75 5.82
CA ARG A 42 4.93 -2.81 4.90
C ARG A 42 4.80 -3.26 3.44
N ASP A 43 4.90 -4.56 3.17
CA ASP A 43 4.87 -5.10 1.80
C ASP A 43 3.53 -4.84 1.10
N ALA A 44 2.47 -4.57 1.84
CA ALA A 44 1.16 -4.22 1.30
C ALA A 44 1.04 -2.74 0.89
N HIS A 45 2.02 -1.92 1.23
CA HIS A 45 2.02 -0.47 1.00
C HIS A 45 3.12 -0.06 0.03
N VAL A 46 2.95 1.09 -0.62
CA VAL A 46 3.94 1.60 -1.58
C VAL A 46 4.94 2.54 -0.93
N TRP A 47 4.55 3.21 0.16
CA TRP A 47 5.39 4.20 0.82
C TRP A 47 5.26 4.13 2.33
N TYR A 48 6.33 4.44 3.03
CA TYR A 48 6.29 4.59 4.48
C TYR A 48 7.33 5.61 4.95
N ASP A 49 7.07 6.21 6.12
CA ASP A 49 8.04 7.09 6.76
C ASP A 49 8.98 6.23 7.62
N SER A 50 10.19 6.01 7.14
CA SER A 50 11.16 5.13 7.79
C SER A 50 11.62 5.62 9.15
N ASP A 51 11.46 6.91 9.45
CA ASP A 51 11.77 7.49 10.76
C ASP A 51 10.67 7.17 11.79
N LYS A 52 9.50 6.75 11.34
CA LYS A 52 8.33 6.46 12.17
C LYS A 52 7.75 5.08 11.83
N LYS A 53 8.61 4.13 11.51
CA LYS A 53 8.19 2.79 11.06
C LYS A 53 7.40 2.00 12.09
N GLU A 54 7.44 2.38 13.36
CA GLU A 54 6.68 1.78 14.45
C GLU A 54 5.22 2.24 14.50
N ASN A 55 4.85 3.24 13.72
CA ASN A 55 3.49 3.80 13.67
C ASN A 55 2.74 3.35 12.42
N PHE A 56 1.55 2.78 12.58
CA PHE A 56 0.71 2.39 11.44
C PHE A 56 0.41 3.57 10.51
N GLY A 57 0.18 4.76 11.07
CA GLY A 57 -0.12 5.97 10.29
C GLY A 57 1.00 6.46 9.39
N SER A 58 2.22 5.96 9.56
CA SER A 58 3.34 6.31 8.70
C SER A 58 3.41 5.51 7.41
N TYR A 59 2.55 4.49 7.25
CA TYR A 59 2.46 3.67 6.04
C TYR A 59 1.35 4.20 5.15
N LYS A 60 1.67 4.47 3.90
CA LYS A 60 0.78 5.12 2.95
C LYS A 60 0.59 4.28 1.70
N LEU A 61 -0.52 4.49 1.01
CA LEU A 61 -0.82 3.87 -0.27
C LEU A 61 -0.89 2.35 -0.16
N LEU A 62 -1.83 1.88 0.65
CA LEU A 62 -2.18 0.45 0.71
C LEU A 62 -2.73 0.04 -0.66
N ILE A 63 -2.15 -0.99 -1.25
CA ILE A 63 -2.55 -1.49 -2.57
C ILE A 63 -2.91 -2.98 -2.57
N ALA A 64 -2.88 -3.62 -1.43
CA ALA A 64 -3.07 -5.06 -1.33
C ALA A 64 -4.11 -5.42 -0.30
N ASP A 65 -4.70 -6.59 -0.47
CA ASP A 65 -5.65 -7.20 0.45
C ASP A 65 -5.31 -8.68 0.60
N VAL A 66 -5.87 -9.30 1.61
CA VAL A 66 -5.71 -10.74 1.82
C VAL A 66 -6.88 -11.45 1.16
N VAL A 67 -6.59 -12.26 0.15
CA VAL A 67 -7.58 -13.01 -0.63
C VAL A 67 -7.21 -14.49 -0.60
N GLY A 68 -8.08 -15.31 -0.01
CA GLY A 68 -7.83 -16.73 0.12
C GLY A 68 -6.61 -17.07 0.97
N GLY A 69 -6.26 -16.21 1.93
CA GLY A 69 -5.11 -16.39 2.80
C GLY A 69 -3.79 -15.84 2.26
N ASP A 70 -3.79 -15.32 1.04
CA ASP A 70 -2.60 -14.76 0.39
C ASP A 70 -2.72 -13.26 0.20
N LEU A 71 -1.60 -12.56 0.34
CA LEU A 71 -1.53 -11.13 0.02
C LEU A 71 -1.55 -10.95 -1.49
N ARG A 72 -2.51 -10.17 -2.00
CA ARG A 72 -2.65 -9.89 -3.43
C ARG A 72 -2.81 -8.40 -3.69
N ALA A 73 -2.16 -7.91 -4.74
CA ALA A 73 -2.36 -6.54 -5.19
C ALA A 73 -3.75 -6.39 -5.80
N VAL A 74 -4.47 -5.32 -5.43
CA VAL A 74 -5.83 -5.09 -5.90
C VAL A 74 -5.82 -4.01 -6.97
N PRO A 75 -6.25 -4.31 -8.22
CA PRO A 75 -6.20 -3.32 -9.31
C PRO A 75 -6.90 -2.00 -8.97
N ARG A 76 -8.05 -2.04 -8.34
CA ARG A 76 -8.76 -0.81 -7.96
C ARG A 76 -8.00 0.01 -6.92
N ALA A 77 -7.25 -0.66 -6.03
CA ALA A 77 -6.39 0.04 -5.07
C ALA A 77 -5.21 0.72 -5.76
N ILE A 78 -4.63 0.06 -6.75
CA ILE A 78 -3.53 0.61 -7.55
C ILE A 78 -4.00 1.86 -8.31
N MET A 79 -5.19 1.79 -8.90
CA MET A 79 -5.79 2.93 -9.60
C MET A 79 -6.10 4.08 -8.63
N ALA A 80 -6.62 3.77 -7.44
CA ALA A 80 -6.89 4.78 -6.41
C ALA A 80 -5.60 5.46 -5.95
N ALA A 81 -4.52 4.69 -5.75
CA ALA A 81 -3.22 5.23 -5.38
C ALA A 81 -2.66 6.13 -6.49
N GLY A 82 -2.81 5.73 -7.75
CA GLY A 82 -2.42 6.55 -8.89
C GLY A 82 -3.18 7.88 -8.95
N ALA A 83 -4.48 7.85 -8.69
CA ALA A 83 -5.30 9.05 -8.65
C ALA A 83 -4.87 10.01 -7.51
N VAL A 84 -4.55 9.46 -6.34
CA VAL A 84 -4.03 10.26 -5.22
C VAL A 84 -2.70 10.91 -5.60
N MET A 85 -1.82 10.19 -6.28
CA MET A 85 -0.53 10.74 -6.73
C MET A 85 -0.69 11.86 -7.77
N GLN A 86 -1.82 11.89 -8.48
CA GLN A 86 -2.15 12.96 -9.43
C GLN A 86 -2.87 14.14 -8.77
N GLY A 87 -3.01 14.12 -7.44
CA GLY A 87 -3.61 15.20 -6.69
C GLY A 87 -5.07 15.04 -6.37
N SER A 88 -5.70 13.91 -6.68
CA SER A 88 -7.07 13.62 -6.26
C SER A 88 -7.17 13.67 -4.73
N ARG A 89 -8.28 14.19 -4.21
CA ARG A 89 -8.52 14.30 -2.76
C ARG A 89 -7.42 15.04 -2.02
N GLY A 90 -6.77 16.01 -2.65
CA GLY A 90 -5.68 16.77 -2.04
C GLY A 90 -4.32 16.12 -2.14
N GLY A 91 -4.23 14.93 -2.75
CA GLY A 91 -2.97 14.24 -2.94
C GLY A 91 -2.42 13.58 -1.68
N VAL A 92 -1.16 13.16 -1.74
CA VAL A 92 -0.42 12.62 -0.62
C VAL A 92 0.81 13.50 -0.41
N ASP A 93 1.06 13.90 0.82
CA ASP A 93 2.22 14.74 1.16
C ASP A 93 3.48 13.88 1.22
N LEU A 94 4.13 13.75 0.07
CA LEU A 94 5.37 12.98 -0.08
C LEU A 94 6.51 13.88 -0.54
N PRO A 95 7.77 13.56 -0.17
CA PRO A 95 8.91 14.24 -0.75
C PRO A 95 8.91 14.13 -2.27
N ALA A 96 9.30 15.20 -2.97
CA ALA A 96 9.28 15.25 -4.42
C ALA A 96 10.05 14.11 -5.09
N ASP A 97 11.18 13.72 -4.51
CA ASP A 97 12.00 12.62 -5.03
C ASP A 97 11.29 11.27 -4.95
N ASP A 98 10.41 11.09 -3.96
CA ASP A 98 9.69 9.84 -3.77
C ASP A 98 8.48 9.71 -4.69
N ILE A 99 7.91 10.83 -5.18
CA ILE A 99 6.72 10.81 -6.04
C ILE A 99 6.98 10.00 -7.31
N ASP A 100 8.09 10.23 -7.98
CA ASP A 100 8.43 9.50 -9.21
C ASP A 100 8.68 8.02 -8.93
N ARG A 101 9.29 7.70 -7.80
CA ARG A 101 9.54 6.31 -7.39
C ARG A 101 8.24 5.58 -7.08
N VAL A 102 7.30 6.25 -6.43
CA VAL A 102 5.97 5.69 -6.15
C VAL A 102 5.24 5.40 -7.45
N LYS A 103 5.24 6.35 -8.39
CA LYS A 103 4.61 6.15 -9.71
C LYS A 103 5.24 4.98 -10.46
N SER A 104 6.57 4.87 -10.42
CA SER A 104 7.29 3.75 -11.04
C SER A 104 6.91 2.41 -10.39
N HIS A 105 6.79 2.37 -9.06
CA HIS A 105 6.37 1.17 -8.33
C HIS A 105 4.98 0.73 -8.78
N LEU A 106 4.02 1.66 -8.82
CA LEU A 106 2.64 1.37 -9.23
C LEU A 106 2.58 0.88 -10.68
N ALA A 107 3.40 1.45 -11.55
CA ALA A 107 3.42 1.09 -12.96
C ALA A 107 3.91 -0.33 -13.23
N LYS A 108 4.60 -0.96 -12.28
CA LYS A 108 5.07 -2.34 -12.41
C LYS A 108 3.93 -3.36 -12.25
N TYR A 109 2.82 -2.95 -11.71
CA TYR A 109 1.62 -3.79 -11.67
C TYR A 109 0.79 -3.56 -12.93
#